data_9571cc853fb013ed3424b6ad6f6bc5fa
#
_entry.id   9571cc853fb013ed3424b6ad6f6bc5fa
#
_cell.length_a   1.000
_cell.length_b   1.000
_cell.length_c   1.000
_cell.angle_alpha   90.00
_cell.angle_beta   90.00
_cell.angle_gamma   90.00
#
_symmetry.space_group_name_H-M   'P 1'
#
loop_
_entity.id
_entity.type
_entity.pdbx_description
1 polymer ?
#
loop_
_entity_poly.entity_id
_entity_poly.type
_entity_poly.pdbx_seq_one_letter_code
_entity_poly.pdbx_strand_id
1 'polypeptide(L)'
;MKYADLHIHSNFSDGIKSPEEIVDSAIKDNIKYISITDHDSIASQYVTKNNYKEINIIPGIELSTEFREMELHILGYFMDIDNKELQEVVDELNTQRMKRVEEILFNLKKYDIKLDLEDLAIDIDSTVGRSHVANAMVRKGYFDNYKSAFRSFLVQGKPAYVKGFRLNYRDCIDVINKSDGVAILAHPGQIYRKIEVENILKELRCFGLKGIEVYHPSHSQGDINKFFNLAKKYKLCISGGSDYHGRALGYDNLTIGSCGLNEEYLEKFIKFNKR
;
A
#
# COMPACT_ATOMS: atom_id res chain seq x y z
N MET A 1 -10.12 2.63 21.10
CA MET A 1 -10.40 3.33 19.83
C MET A 1 -9.06 3.65 19.21
N LYS A 2 -8.89 3.45 17.93
CA LYS A 2 -7.63 3.82 17.25
C LYS A 2 -7.62 5.33 17.03
N TYR A 3 -6.46 5.94 17.27
CA TYR A 3 -6.30 7.38 17.16
C TYR A 3 -5.82 7.79 15.77
N ALA A 4 -5.09 6.90 15.12
CA ALA A 4 -4.60 7.09 13.77
C ALA A 4 -4.69 5.80 12.94
N ASP A 5 -5.01 5.95 11.65
CA ASP A 5 -4.93 4.91 10.63
C ASP A 5 -3.98 5.40 9.53
N LEU A 6 -2.80 4.78 9.45
CA LEU A 6 -1.74 5.27 8.59
C LEU A 6 -1.52 4.41 7.33
N HIS A 7 -2.46 3.51 7.00
CA HIS A 7 -2.37 2.66 5.83
C HIS A 7 -3.77 2.45 5.22
N ILE A 8 -4.09 3.25 4.23
CA ILE A 8 -5.41 3.30 3.59
C ILE A 8 -5.22 3.46 2.09
N HIS A 9 -6.01 2.75 1.28
CA HIS A 9 -6.01 2.86 -0.17
C HIS A 9 -7.27 3.52 -0.68
N SER A 10 -7.11 4.44 -1.65
CA SER A 10 -8.17 5.12 -2.34
C SER A 10 -8.38 4.57 -3.76
N ASN A 11 -9.37 5.13 -4.47
CA ASN A 11 -9.60 4.84 -5.89
C ASN A 11 -8.48 5.34 -6.83
N PHE A 12 -7.47 6.04 -6.31
CA PHE A 12 -6.23 6.33 -7.05
C PHE A 12 -5.26 5.14 -7.10
N SER A 13 -5.59 4.04 -6.40
CA SER A 13 -4.94 2.74 -6.56
C SER A 13 -5.99 1.64 -6.68
N ASP A 14 -6.14 0.79 -5.72
CA ASP A 14 -7.07 -0.34 -5.74
C ASP A 14 -8.09 -0.34 -4.60
N GLY A 15 -8.23 0.78 -3.93
CA GLY A 15 -9.35 1.06 -3.03
C GLY A 15 -10.62 1.46 -3.81
N ILE A 16 -11.75 1.48 -3.12
CA ILE A 16 -13.05 1.79 -3.74
C ILE A 16 -13.59 3.20 -3.41
N LYS A 17 -13.01 3.87 -2.42
CA LYS A 17 -13.43 5.20 -1.99
C LYS A 17 -12.54 6.28 -2.55
N SER A 18 -13.14 7.44 -2.86
CA SER A 18 -12.33 8.62 -3.13
C SER A 18 -11.59 9.10 -1.87
N PRO A 19 -10.52 9.89 -2.00
CA PRO A 19 -9.83 10.48 -0.86
C PRO A 19 -10.76 11.26 0.06
N GLU A 20 -11.72 12.01 -0.49
CA GLU A 20 -12.70 12.78 0.29
C GLU A 20 -13.63 11.86 1.09
N GLU A 21 -14.12 10.77 0.49
CA GLU A 21 -14.95 9.78 1.18
C GLU A 21 -14.19 9.07 2.29
N ILE A 22 -12.86 8.89 2.14
CA ILE A 22 -11.99 8.36 3.18
C ILE A 22 -11.90 9.34 4.34
N VAL A 23 -11.65 10.62 4.04
CA VAL A 23 -11.58 11.69 5.04
C VAL A 23 -12.89 11.80 5.82
N ASP A 24 -14.03 11.86 5.12
CA ASP A 24 -15.36 11.94 5.74
C ASP A 24 -15.64 10.73 6.64
N SER A 25 -15.24 9.52 6.20
CA SER A 25 -15.38 8.32 7.00
C SER A 25 -14.52 8.36 8.26
N ALA A 26 -13.29 8.82 8.15
CA ALA A 26 -12.37 8.93 9.28
C ALA A 26 -12.85 9.98 10.31
N ILE A 27 -13.36 11.12 9.85
CA ILE A 27 -13.97 12.16 10.72
C ILE A 27 -15.19 11.58 11.47
N LYS A 28 -16.08 10.90 10.75
CA LYS A 28 -17.26 10.26 11.33
C LYS A 28 -16.91 9.25 12.43
N ASP A 29 -15.82 8.51 12.24
CA ASP A 29 -15.36 7.49 13.18
C ASP A 29 -14.40 8.06 14.24
N ASN A 30 -14.28 9.41 14.34
CA ASN A 30 -13.42 10.13 15.29
C ASN A 30 -11.92 9.77 15.21
N ILE A 31 -11.43 9.38 14.06
CA ILE A 31 -10.02 9.21 13.79
C ILE A 31 -9.37 10.59 13.69
N LYS A 32 -8.22 10.80 14.30
CA LYS A 32 -7.54 12.11 14.36
C LYS A 32 -6.44 12.28 13.33
N TYR A 33 -5.85 11.18 12.89
CA TYR A 33 -4.81 11.17 11.87
C TYR A 33 -5.04 10.04 10.90
N ILE A 34 -4.89 10.34 9.62
CA ILE A 34 -4.86 9.32 8.55
C ILE A 34 -3.66 9.54 7.63
N SER A 35 -3.30 8.48 6.92
CA SER A 35 -2.45 8.56 5.74
C SER A 35 -3.08 7.70 4.65
N ILE A 36 -3.35 8.30 3.50
CA ILE A 36 -3.72 7.57 2.29
C ILE A 36 -2.40 7.17 1.63
N THR A 37 -2.20 5.88 1.44
CA THR A 37 -0.92 5.29 0.99
C THR A 37 -1.13 4.46 -0.26
N ASP A 38 -1.70 5.07 -1.29
CA ASP A 38 -2.00 4.40 -2.55
C ASP A 38 -0.78 3.69 -3.16
N HIS A 39 -1.00 2.53 -3.75
CA HIS A 39 0.04 1.77 -4.42
C HIS A 39 0.65 2.53 -5.58
N ASP A 40 1.95 2.88 -5.47
CA ASP A 40 2.75 3.55 -6.49
C ASP A 40 2.09 4.84 -7.02
N SER A 41 1.31 5.54 -6.17
CA SER A 41 0.63 6.79 -6.51
C SER A 41 0.69 7.82 -5.40
N ILE A 42 0.90 9.08 -5.78
CA ILE A 42 0.79 10.26 -4.90
C ILE A 42 -0.40 11.15 -5.28
N ALA A 43 -1.25 10.71 -6.22
CA ALA A 43 -2.35 11.54 -6.74
C ALA A 43 -3.36 11.93 -5.65
N SER A 44 -3.69 11.01 -4.74
CA SER A 44 -4.57 11.28 -3.60
C SER A 44 -4.06 12.39 -2.67
N GLN A 45 -2.72 12.61 -2.63
CA GLN A 45 -2.13 13.63 -1.79
C GLN A 45 -2.47 15.04 -2.28
N TYR A 46 -2.58 15.25 -3.59
CA TYR A 46 -2.98 16.54 -4.16
C TYR A 46 -4.43 16.87 -3.87
N VAL A 47 -5.31 15.85 -3.85
CA VAL A 47 -6.72 16.01 -3.48
C VAL A 47 -6.86 16.36 -2.00
N THR A 48 -6.08 15.73 -1.13
CA THR A 48 -6.16 15.90 0.33
C THR A 48 -5.24 17.00 0.88
N LYS A 49 -4.51 17.72 0.03
CA LYS A 49 -3.61 18.83 0.42
C LYS A 49 -4.34 19.98 1.13
N ASN A 50 -5.67 20.04 1.03
CA ASN A 50 -6.49 21.03 1.71
C ASN A 50 -6.52 20.79 3.21
N ASN A 51 -6.43 21.88 4.00
CA ASN A 51 -6.44 21.80 5.46
C ASN A 51 -7.84 21.43 5.97
N TYR A 52 -7.99 20.20 6.42
CA TYR A 52 -9.14 19.75 7.19
C TYR A 52 -8.94 20.16 8.66
N LYS A 53 -9.95 20.82 9.27
CA LYS A 53 -9.85 21.27 10.66
C LYS A 53 -10.00 20.14 11.68
N GLU A 54 -10.69 19.07 11.31
CA GLU A 54 -11.13 17.99 12.20
C GLU A 54 -10.22 16.80 12.21
N ILE A 55 -9.34 16.69 11.19
CA ILE A 55 -8.44 15.55 10.98
C ILE A 55 -7.09 16.03 10.42
N ASN A 56 -6.03 15.33 10.77
CA ASN A 56 -4.70 15.57 10.22
C ASN A 56 -4.37 14.49 9.19
N ILE A 57 -3.91 14.90 8.02
CA ILE A 57 -3.54 13.99 6.95
C ILE A 57 -2.01 14.03 6.80
N ILE A 58 -1.38 12.87 6.96
CA ILE A 58 0.06 12.70 6.76
C ILE A 58 0.25 12.26 5.31
N PRO A 59 1.04 12.99 4.48
CA PRO A 59 1.35 12.54 3.14
C PRO A 59 1.97 11.14 3.16
N GLY A 60 1.43 10.24 2.33
CA GLY A 60 1.85 8.84 2.30
C GLY A 60 1.82 8.21 0.92
N ILE A 61 2.57 7.14 0.76
CA ILE A 61 2.59 6.26 -0.43
C ILE A 61 2.94 4.85 0.00
N GLU A 62 2.46 3.84 -0.73
CA GLU A 62 2.97 2.48 -0.63
C GLU A 62 3.67 2.09 -1.93
N LEU A 63 4.99 1.97 -1.91
CA LEU A 63 5.79 1.60 -3.06
C LEU A 63 5.99 0.10 -3.17
N SER A 64 5.72 -0.44 -4.37
CA SER A 64 6.00 -1.84 -4.73
C SER A 64 7.50 -2.02 -4.95
N THR A 65 8.14 -2.87 -4.16
CA THR A 65 9.58 -3.08 -4.22
C THR A 65 9.97 -4.55 -4.27
N GLU A 66 11.19 -4.83 -4.71
CA GLU A 66 11.74 -6.18 -4.79
C GLU A 66 12.99 -6.31 -3.89
N PHE A 67 12.98 -7.34 -3.05
CA PHE A 67 14.10 -7.77 -2.24
C PHE A 67 14.44 -9.22 -2.56
N ARG A 68 15.58 -9.48 -3.26
CA ARG A 68 16.01 -10.84 -3.61
C ARG A 68 14.88 -11.69 -4.23
N GLU A 69 14.22 -11.16 -5.26
CA GLU A 69 13.08 -11.77 -5.97
C GLU A 69 11.77 -11.87 -5.16
N MET A 70 11.78 -11.47 -3.90
CA MET A 70 10.56 -11.36 -3.09
C MET A 70 9.91 -9.99 -3.29
N GLU A 71 8.60 -9.98 -3.37
CA GLU A 71 7.80 -8.75 -3.33
C GLU A 71 7.75 -8.24 -1.89
N LEU A 72 8.15 -7.00 -1.70
CA LEU A 72 7.97 -6.26 -0.46
C LEU A 72 7.25 -4.94 -0.79
N HIS A 73 6.57 -4.40 0.21
CA HIS A 73 6.06 -3.05 0.12
C HIS A 73 6.75 -2.16 1.15
N ILE A 74 7.02 -0.92 0.75
CA ILE A 74 7.61 0.10 1.62
C ILE A 74 6.69 1.30 1.64
N LEU A 75 6.21 1.62 2.84
CA LEU A 75 5.44 2.84 3.09
C LEU A 75 6.40 4.03 3.20
N GLY A 76 6.07 5.10 2.50
CA GLY A 76 6.70 6.41 2.65
C GLY A 76 5.74 7.35 3.37
N TYR A 77 6.23 8.10 4.37
CA TYR A 77 5.42 9.09 5.07
C TYR A 77 6.14 10.43 5.14
N PHE A 78 5.37 11.51 5.29
CA PHE A 78 5.87 12.90 5.43
C PHE A 78 6.66 13.41 4.23
N MET A 79 6.58 12.77 3.09
CA MET A 79 7.33 13.12 1.90
C MET A 79 6.91 14.49 1.36
N ASP A 80 7.88 15.19 0.79
CA ASP A 80 7.59 16.26 -0.15
C ASP A 80 7.05 15.65 -1.45
N ILE A 81 5.74 15.75 -1.65
CA ILE A 81 5.05 15.19 -2.84
C ILE A 81 5.40 15.93 -4.12
N ASP A 82 5.96 17.14 -4.03
CA ASP A 82 6.40 17.94 -5.16
C ASP A 82 7.88 17.65 -5.53
N ASN A 83 8.53 16.69 -4.83
CA ASN A 83 9.89 16.24 -5.14
C ASN A 83 9.94 15.56 -6.52
N LYS A 84 10.79 16.08 -7.42
CA LYS A 84 10.87 15.63 -8.82
C LYS A 84 11.32 14.18 -8.96
N GLU A 85 12.29 13.73 -8.17
CA GLU A 85 12.79 12.35 -8.23
C GLU A 85 11.69 11.35 -7.82
N LEU A 86 10.88 11.70 -6.80
CA LEU A 86 9.72 10.90 -6.41
C LEU A 86 8.67 10.84 -7.53
N GLN A 87 8.35 11.97 -8.16
CA GLN A 87 7.41 12.02 -9.27
C GLN A 87 7.87 11.18 -10.47
N GLU A 88 9.14 11.31 -10.88
CA GLU A 88 9.72 10.51 -11.96
C GLU A 88 9.64 8.99 -11.68
N VAL A 89 9.92 8.58 -10.45
CA VAL A 89 9.80 7.18 -10.01
C VAL A 89 8.35 6.70 -10.06
N VAL A 90 7.41 7.49 -9.59
CA VAL A 90 5.97 7.16 -9.62
C VAL A 90 5.47 7.04 -11.07
N ASP A 91 5.86 7.93 -11.96
CA ASP A 91 5.50 7.90 -13.39
C ASP A 91 6.05 6.65 -14.10
N GLU A 92 7.29 6.26 -13.80
CA GLU A 92 7.87 5.02 -14.34
C GLU A 92 7.12 3.79 -13.83
N LEU A 93 6.82 3.71 -12.52
CA LEU A 93 6.04 2.61 -11.94
C LEU A 93 4.66 2.50 -12.60
N ASN A 94 3.97 3.61 -12.81
CA ASN A 94 2.66 3.64 -13.48
C ASN A 94 2.74 3.18 -14.94
N THR A 95 3.76 3.61 -15.65
CA THR A 95 4.02 3.15 -17.03
C THR A 95 4.21 1.63 -17.07
N GLN A 96 4.98 1.08 -16.16
CA GLN A 96 5.25 -0.35 -16.09
C GLN A 96 4.03 -1.16 -15.63
N ARG A 97 3.20 -0.60 -14.75
CA ARG A 97 1.91 -1.22 -14.35
C ARG A 97 0.96 -1.32 -15.54
N MET A 98 0.83 -0.28 -16.34
CA MET A 98 -0.01 -0.29 -17.53
C MET A 98 0.44 -1.37 -18.53
N LYS A 99 1.74 -1.41 -18.89
CA LYS A 99 2.29 -2.46 -19.76
C LYS A 99 2.01 -3.86 -19.24
N ARG A 100 2.18 -4.07 -17.93
CA ARG A 100 1.89 -5.35 -17.29
C ARG A 100 0.42 -5.75 -17.45
N VAL A 101 -0.50 -4.83 -17.24
CA VAL A 101 -1.93 -5.09 -17.35
C VAL A 101 -2.32 -5.42 -18.78
N GLU A 102 -1.80 -4.69 -19.77
CA GLU A 102 -2.00 -5.00 -21.19
C GLU A 102 -1.58 -6.44 -21.53
N GLU A 103 -0.43 -6.89 -21.01
CA GLU A 103 0.05 -8.25 -21.21
C GLU A 103 -0.85 -9.28 -20.49
N ILE A 104 -1.35 -8.96 -19.28
CA ILE A 104 -2.33 -9.81 -18.58
C ILE A 104 -3.61 -9.96 -19.41
N LEU A 105 -4.16 -8.86 -19.92
CA LEU A 105 -5.37 -8.88 -20.75
C LEU A 105 -5.14 -9.69 -22.03
N PHE A 106 -3.99 -9.56 -22.67
CA PHE A 106 -3.62 -10.40 -23.83
C PHE A 106 -3.56 -11.87 -23.46
N ASN A 107 -3.00 -12.26 -22.31
CA ASN A 107 -2.92 -13.63 -21.86
C ASN A 107 -4.31 -14.20 -21.51
N LEU A 108 -5.21 -13.42 -20.92
CA LEU A 108 -6.57 -13.82 -20.60
C LEU A 108 -7.40 -14.20 -21.85
N LYS A 109 -7.16 -13.52 -22.98
CA LYS A 109 -7.83 -13.83 -24.26
C LYS A 109 -7.59 -15.26 -24.73
N LYS A 110 -6.46 -15.89 -24.36
CA LYS A 110 -6.14 -17.30 -24.67
C LYS A 110 -7.04 -18.31 -23.92
N TYR A 111 -7.76 -17.84 -22.92
CA TYR A 111 -8.67 -18.62 -22.08
C TYR A 111 -10.13 -18.16 -22.21
N ASP A 112 -10.47 -17.53 -23.36
CA ASP A 112 -11.80 -17.00 -23.67
C ASP A 112 -12.30 -15.91 -22.69
N ILE A 113 -11.42 -15.33 -21.89
CA ILE A 113 -11.71 -14.19 -21.03
C ILE A 113 -11.36 -12.92 -21.80
N LYS A 114 -12.39 -12.23 -22.31
CA LYS A 114 -12.25 -11.03 -23.15
C LYS A 114 -12.50 -9.79 -22.30
N LEU A 115 -11.45 -9.09 -21.98
CA LEU A 115 -11.45 -7.81 -21.29
C LEU A 115 -10.58 -6.81 -22.05
N ASP A 116 -10.99 -5.57 -22.05
CA ASP A 116 -10.25 -4.42 -22.55
C ASP A 116 -9.98 -3.43 -21.40
N LEU A 117 -9.11 -2.45 -21.62
CA LEU A 117 -8.73 -1.47 -20.58
C LEU A 117 -9.96 -0.72 -20.02
N GLU A 118 -10.93 -0.40 -20.86
CA GLU A 118 -12.18 0.26 -20.47
C GLU A 118 -12.99 -0.56 -19.45
N ASP A 119 -12.90 -1.89 -19.53
CA ASP A 119 -13.57 -2.78 -18.58
C ASP A 119 -12.99 -2.73 -17.18
N LEU A 120 -11.78 -2.18 -17.02
CA LEU A 120 -11.12 -2.10 -15.71
C LEU A 120 -11.69 -1.00 -14.82
N ALA A 121 -12.44 -0.04 -15.41
CA ALA A 121 -13.05 1.08 -14.72
C ALA A 121 -12.04 1.84 -13.82
N ILE A 122 -10.92 2.23 -14.44
CA ILE A 122 -9.84 2.97 -13.81
C ILE A 122 -10.16 4.46 -13.93
N ASP A 123 -10.07 5.19 -12.81
CA ASP A 123 -10.20 6.63 -12.82
C ASP A 123 -8.95 7.30 -13.45
N ILE A 124 -9.11 8.55 -13.89
CA ILE A 124 -8.00 9.35 -14.43
C ILE A 124 -6.95 9.51 -13.31
N ASP A 125 -5.68 9.38 -13.65
CA ASP A 125 -4.53 9.47 -12.75
C ASP A 125 -4.43 8.35 -11.69
N SER A 126 -5.24 7.29 -11.83
CA SER A 126 -5.19 6.13 -10.94
C SER A 126 -4.21 5.07 -11.44
N THR A 127 -3.53 4.40 -10.52
CA THR A 127 -2.67 3.27 -10.85
C THR A 127 -3.49 2.02 -11.16
N VAL A 128 -3.07 1.26 -12.14
CA VAL A 128 -3.72 0.00 -12.50
C VAL A 128 -2.97 -1.21 -11.97
N GLY A 129 -3.72 -2.27 -11.62
CA GLY A 129 -3.12 -3.50 -11.12
C GLY A 129 -3.97 -4.75 -11.34
N ARG A 130 -3.45 -5.87 -10.87
CA ARG A 130 -4.15 -7.17 -10.92
C ARG A 130 -5.50 -7.15 -10.24
N SER A 131 -5.66 -6.31 -9.22
CA SER A 131 -6.92 -6.13 -8.50
C SER A 131 -8.03 -5.63 -9.42
N HIS A 132 -7.73 -4.65 -10.27
CA HIS A 132 -8.66 -4.13 -11.26
C HIS A 132 -9.07 -5.20 -12.28
N VAL A 133 -8.11 -6.01 -12.75
CA VAL A 133 -8.38 -7.12 -13.68
C VAL A 133 -9.30 -8.15 -13.02
N ALA A 134 -9.03 -8.57 -11.77
CA ALA A 134 -9.86 -9.53 -11.06
C ALA A 134 -11.29 -9.00 -10.85
N ASN A 135 -11.44 -7.73 -10.49
CA ASN A 135 -12.75 -7.09 -10.35
C ASN A 135 -13.49 -7.01 -11.68
N ALA A 136 -12.80 -6.71 -12.79
CA ALA A 136 -13.39 -6.72 -14.12
C ALA A 136 -13.87 -8.13 -14.54
N MET A 137 -13.10 -9.18 -14.23
CA MET A 137 -13.49 -10.56 -14.47
C MET A 137 -14.80 -10.92 -13.74
N VAL A 138 -14.97 -10.44 -12.51
CA VAL A 138 -16.20 -10.64 -11.72
C VAL A 138 -17.36 -9.82 -12.32
N ARG A 139 -17.16 -8.53 -12.60
CA ARG A 139 -18.20 -7.68 -13.20
C ARG A 139 -18.74 -8.21 -14.53
N LYS A 140 -17.85 -8.81 -15.33
CA LYS A 140 -18.23 -9.43 -16.63
C LYS A 140 -18.80 -10.84 -16.50
N GLY A 141 -18.91 -11.37 -15.28
CA GLY A 141 -19.52 -12.69 -15.02
C GLY A 141 -18.61 -13.89 -15.32
N TYR A 142 -17.32 -13.71 -15.50
CA TYR A 142 -16.38 -14.83 -15.65
C TYR A 142 -16.13 -15.57 -14.34
N PHE A 143 -16.33 -14.90 -13.21
CA PHE A 143 -16.15 -15.46 -11.87
C PHE A 143 -17.18 -14.91 -10.89
N ASP A 144 -17.56 -15.73 -9.90
CA ASP A 144 -18.53 -15.35 -8.86
C ASP A 144 -17.95 -14.40 -7.81
N ASN A 145 -16.63 -14.40 -7.61
CA ASN A 145 -15.98 -13.57 -6.62
C ASN A 145 -14.52 -13.27 -6.97
N TYR A 146 -14.02 -12.19 -6.38
CA TYR A 146 -12.67 -11.68 -6.53
C TYR A 146 -11.58 -12.73 -6.25
N LYS A 147 -11.69 -13.47 -5.13
CA LYS A 147 -10.67 -14.44 -4.71
C LYS A 147 -10.50 -15.56 -5.72
N SER A 148 -11.61 -16.04 -6.30
CA SER A 148 -11.59 -17.08 -7.34
C SER A 148 -10.92 -16.56 -8.60
N ALA A 149 -11.28 -15.37 -9.09
CA ALA A 149 -10.66 -14.73 -10.25
C ALA A 149 -9.16 -14.55 -10.05
N PHE A 150 -8.77 -13.92 -8.95
CA PHE A 150 -7.38 -13.59 -8.66
C PHE A 150 -6.49 -14.82 -8.53
N ARG A 151 -6.93 -15.85 -7.76
CA ARG A 151 -6.17 -17.08 -7.53
C ARG A 151 -6.06 -17.98 -8.74
N SER A 152 -7.08 -17.96 -9.63
CA SER A 152 -7.09 -18.84 -10.80
C SER A 152 -6.18 -18.35 -11.92
N PHE A 153 -5.98 -17.03 -12.06
CA PHE A 153 -5.29 -16.45 -13.20
C PHE A 153 -4.12 -15.53 -12.89
N LEU A 154 -4.13 -14.80 -11.75
CA LEU A 154 -3.30 -13.61 -11.55
C LEU A 154 -2.19 -13.77 -10.50
N VAL A 155 -2.08 -14.92 -9.83
CA VAL A 155 -0.97 -15.23 -8.91
C VAL A 155 0.15 -15.96 -9.65
N GLN A 156 1.36 -15.93 -9.09
CA GLN A 156 2.53 -16.59 -9.66
C GLN A 156 2.25 -18.06 -10.01
N GLY A 157 2.67 -18.45 -11.21
CA GLY A 157 2.44 -19.79 -11.75
C GLY A 157 1.06 -20.01 -12.37
N LYS A 158 0.21 -18.98 -12.47
CA LYS A 158 -1.10 -19.05 -13.10
C LYS A 158 -1.08 -18.48 -14.52
N PRO A 159 -2.08 -18.86 -15.38
CA PRO A 159 -2.03 -18.64 -16.82
C PRO A 159 -1.85 -17.20 -17.29
N ALA A 160 -2.43 -16.24 -16.60
CA ALA A 160 -2.33 -14.83 -16.98
C ALA A 160 -1.37 -14.03 -16.07
N TYR A 161 -0.63 -14.72 -15.20
CA TYR A 161 0.34 -14.03 -14.36
C TYR A 161 1.49 -13.44 -15.20
N VAL A 162 1.72 -12.16 -14.99
CA VAL A 162 2.88 -11.43 -15.51
C VAL A 162 3.67 -10.88 -14.33
N LYS A 163 4.99 -11.13 -14.29
CA LYS A 163 5.85 -10.54 -13.24
C LYS A 163 5.83 -9.01 -13.43
N GLY A 164 5.45 -8.28 -12.40
CA GLY A 164 5.48 -6.81 -12.42
C GLY A 164 6.90 -6.28 -12.31
N PHE A 165 7.13 -5.11 -12.89
CA PHE A 165 8.27 -4.28 -12.55
C PHE A 165 8.13 -3.83 -11.09
N ARG A 166 9.24 -3.77 -10.38
CA ARG A 166 9.32 -3.28 -9.01
C ARG A 166 10.64 -2.57 -8.84
N LEU A 167 10.62 -1.52 -8.07
CA LEU A 167 11.86 -0.87 -7.67
C LEU A 167 12.73 -1.83 -6.86
N ASN A 168 14.04 -1.69 -6.99
CA ASN A 168 14.93 -2.28 -6.00
C ASN A 168 14.67 -1.61 -4.64
N TYR A 169 14.69 -2.38 -3.55
CA TYR A 169 14.43 -1.84 -2.21
C TYR A 169 15.36 -0.67 -1.81
N ARG A 170 16.59 -0.63 -2.35
CA ARG A 170 17.54 0.46 -2.09
C ARG A 170 17.08 1.75 -2.72
N ASP A 171 16.71 1.70 -3.98
CA ASP A 171 16.22 2.85 -4.74
C ASP A 171 14.89 3.36 -4.14
N CYS A 172 14.02 2.43 -3.72
CA CYS A 172 12.78 2.75 -3.05
C CYS A 172 13.00 3.52 -1.73
N ILE A 173 13.89 3.02 -0.87
CA ILE A 173 14.21 3.70 0.40
C ILE A 173 14.91 5.04 0.15
N ASP A 174 15.78 5.09 -0.84
CA ASP A 174 16.55 6.28 -1.19
C ASP A 174 15.63 7.41 -1.67
N VAL A 175 14.69 7.13 -2.59
CA VAL A 175 13.75 8.15 -3.10
C VAL A 175 12.83 8.68 -2.00
N ILE A 176 12.34 7.82 -1.09
CA ILE A 176 11.55 8.26 0.05
C ILE A 176 12.38 9.19 0.96
N ASN A 177 13.62 8.81 1.28
CA ASN A 177 14.48 9.63 2.14
C ASN A 177 14.89 10.94 1.48
N LYS A 178 15.16 10.96 0.16
CA LYS A 178 15.49 12.19 -0.59
C LYS A 178 14.31 13.14 -0.76
N SER A 179 13.09 12.65 -0.64
CA SER A 179 11.87 13.47 -0.56
C SER A 179 11.51 13.87 0.89
N ASP A 180 12.50 13.92 1.79
CA ASP A 180 12.34 14.22 3.23
C ASP A 180 11.43 13.25 4.00
N GLY A 181 11.16 12.09 3.42
CA GLY A 181 10.23 11.10 3.96
C GLY A 181 10.84 10.14 4.98
N VAL A 182 9.96 9.32 5.52
CA VAL A 182 10.26 8.22 6.45
C VAL A 182 9.86 6.89 5.81
N ALA A 183 10.84 6.06 5.43
CA ALA A 183 10.62 4.76 4.83
C ALA A 183 10.34 3.68 5.89
N ILE A 184 9.25 2.91 5.73
CA ILE A 184 8.77 1.90 6.68
C ILE A 184 8.46 0.60 5.96
N LEU A 185 8.88 -0.54 6.49
CA LEU A 185 8.50 -1.86 5.97
C LEU A 185 7.02 -2.11 6.25
N ALA A 186 6.22 -2.25 5.19
CA ALA A 186 4.79 -2.53 5.24
C ALA A 186 4.52 -3.99 5.64
N HIS A 187 3.41 -4.23 6.34
CA HIS A 187 2.81 -5.53 6.69
C HIS A 187 3.76 -6.75 6.65
N PRO A 188 4.85 -6.77 7.45
CA PRO A 188 5.85 -7.84 7.43
C PRO A 188 5.28 -9.24 7.72
N GLY A 189 4.08 -9.32 8.26
CA GLY A 189 3.34 -10.56 8.46
C GLY A 189 2.89 -11.24 7.16
N GLN A 190 2.83 -10.51 6.05
CA GLN A 190 2.47 -11.04 4.73
C GLN A 190 3.70 -11.57 3.95
N ILE A 191 4.91 -11.31 4.41
CA ILE A 191 6.12 -11.83 3.78
C ILE A 191 6.12 -13.36 3.88
N TYR A 192 6.27 -14.04 2.75
CA TYR A 192 6.15 -15.50 2.62
C TYR A 192 7.01 -16.28 3.62
N ARG A 193 8.21 -15.79 3.96
CA ARG A 193 9.12 -16.40 4.92
C ARG A 193 9.26 -15.52 6.16
N LYS A 194 8.24 -15.50 7.01
CA LYS A 194 8.21 -14.70 8.26
C LYS A 194 9.45 -14.82 9.15
N ILE A 195 10.17 -15.94 9.08
CA ILE A 195 11.41 -16.20 9.85
C ILE A 195 12.54 -15.22 9.43
N GLU A 196 12.50 -14.75 8.18
CA GLU A 196 13.56 -13.90 7.60
C GLU A 196 13.33 -12.40 7.83
N VAL A 197 12.19 -11.97 8.42
CA VAL A 197 11.87 -10.55 8.63
C VAL A 197 13.00 -9.81 9.35
N GLU A 198 13.61 -10.42 10.35
CA GLU A 198 14.72 -9.78 11.08
C GLU A 198 15.94 -9.55 10.17
N ASN A 199 16.27 -10.51 9.28
CA ASN A 199 17.38 -10.36 8.35
C ASN A 199 17.07 -9.31 7.28
N ILE A 200 15.83 -9.28 6.79
CA ILE A 200 15.36 -8.23 5.88
C ILE A 200 15.51 -6.87 6.55
N LEU A 201 15.01 -6.69 7.77
CA LEU A 201 15.12 -5.43 8.50
C LEU A 201 16.58 -4.98 8.71
N LYS A 202 17.49 -5.91 9.03
CA LYS A 202 18.93 -5.59 9.18
C LYS A 202 19.50 -5.01 7.89
N GLU A 203 19.16 -5.59 6.75
CA GLU A 203 19.64 -5.15 5.46
C GLU A 203 19.00 -3.81 5.06
N LEU A 204 17.66 -3.70 5.10
CA LEU A 204 16.95 -2.47 4.74
C LEU A 204 17.40 -1.25 5.58
N ARG A 205 17.69 -1.45 6.86
CA ARG A 205 18.23 -0.39 7.74
C ARG A 205 19.58 0.16 7.27
N CYS A 206 20.43 -0.66 6.69
CA CYS A 206 21.72 -0.20 6.15
C CYS A 206 21.54 0.80 5.00
N PHE A 207 20.34 0.81 4.37
CA PHE A 207 19.98 1.73 3.30
C PHE A 207 19.01 2.83 3.74
N GLY A 208 18.75 2.95 5.05
CA GLY A 208 17.99 4.07 5.59
C GLY A 208 16.53 3.79 5.90
N LEU A 209 16.10 2.50 5.95
CA LEU A 209 14.77 2.18 6.48
C LEU A 209 14.68 2.64 7.94
N LYS A 210 13.63 3.39 8.25
CA LYS A 210 13.45 4.04 9.55
C LYS A 210 12.40 3.39 10.44
N GLY A 211 11.54 2.51 9.89
CA GLY A 211 10.45 1.91 10.68
C GLY A 211 9.93 0.58 10.17
N ILE A 212 8.96 0.05 10.90
CA ILE A 212 8.25 -1.19 10.60
C ILE A 212 6.77 -1.03 10.96
N GLU A 213 5.89 -1.52 10.12
CA GLU A 213 4.48 -1.62 10.44
C GLU A 213 4.24 -2.78 11.40
N VAL A 214 3.77 -2.44 12.62
CA VAL A 214 3.53 -3.41 13.69
C VAL A 214 2.06 -3.78 13.77
N TYR A 215 1.18 -2.78 13.65
CA TYR A 215 -0.26 -2.98 13.77
C TYR A 215 -0.89 -3.05 12.38
N HIS A 216 -1.26 -4.26 11.97
CA HIS A 216 -1.90 -4.54 10.70
C HIS A 216 -2.92 -5.68 10.86
N PRO A 217 -4.05 -5.70 10.13
CA PRO A 217 -5.09 -6.74 10.27
C PRO A 217 -4.61 -8.17 10.05
N SER A 218 -3.61 -8.36 9.19
CA SER A 218 -3.03 -9.70 8.92
C SER A 218 -2.08 -10.19 10.02
N HIS A 219 -1.73 -9.35 11.00
CA HIS A 219 -0.80 -9.70 12.06
C HIS A 219 -1.53 -10.36 13.23
N SER A 220 -1.13 -11.58 13.57
CA SER A 220 -1.52 -12.20 14.82
C SER A 220 -0.90 -11.47 16.03
N GLN A 221 -1.42 -11.70 17.23
CA GLN A 221 -0.82 -11.13 18.45
C GLN A 221 0.66 -11.53 18.61
N GLY A 222 1.03 -12.74 18.16
CA GLY A 222 2.42 -13.18 18.12
C GLY A 222 3.29 -12.37 17.15
N ASP A 223 2.75 -12.05 15.97
CA ASP A 223 3.42 -11.19 14.98
C ASP A 223 3.59 -9.77 15.54
N ILE A 224 2.55 -9.19 16.12
CA ILE A 224 2.60 -7.86 16.76
C ILE A 224 3.71 -7.81 17.81
N ASN A 225 3.75 -8.78 18.72
CA ASN A 225 4.77 -8.84 19.76
C ASN A 225 6.19 -8.99 19.17
N LYS A 226 6.33 -9.82 18.13
CA LYS A 226 7.59 -10.02 17.42
C LYS A 226 8.08 -8.73 16.77
N PHE A 227 7.22 -8.07 15.98
CA PHE A 227 7.58 -6.86 15.24
C PHE A 227 7.82 -5.68 16.17
N PHE A 228 7.06 -5.57 17.26
CA PHE A 228 7.30 -4.59 18.31
C PHE A 228 8.68 -4.76 18.95
N ASN A 229 9.07 -5.99 19.29
CA ASN A 229 10.39 -6.28 19.85
C ASN A 229 11.52 -6.00 18.85
N LEU A 230 11.31 -6.29 17.56
CA LEU A 230 12.26 -5.94 16.50
C LEU A 230 12.39 -4.41 16.35
N ALA A 231 11.28 -3.68 16.36
CA ALA A 231 11.30 -2.22 16.33
C ALA A 231 12.12 -1.65 17.50
N LYS A 232 11.88 -2.14 18.72
CA LYS A 232 12.64 -1.73 19.92
C LYS A 232 14.13 -2.08 19.80
N LYS A 233 14.45 -3.33 19.40
CA LYS A 233 15.83 -3.82 19.25
C LYS A 233 16.64 -2.98 18.27
N TYR A 234 16.02 -2.59 17.16
CA TYR A 234 16.69 -1.87 16.08
C TYR A 234 16.44 -0.36 16.10
N LYS A 235 15.77 0.16 17.13
CA LYS A 235 15.43 1.59 17.28
C LYS A 235 14.67 2.14 16.08
N LEU A 236 13.74 1.33 15.54
CA LEU A 236 12.86 1.70 14.44
C LEU A 236 11.59 2.37 14.99
N CYS A 237 11.02 3.28 14.21
CA CYS A 237 9.68 3.77 14.52
C CYS A 237 8.63 2.69 14.20
N ILE A 238 7.45 2.82 14.82
CA ILE A 238 6.34 1.89 14.68
C ILE A 238 5.22 2.61 13.92
N SER A 239 4.72 1.98 12.86
CA SER A 239 3.48 2.39 12.21
C SER A 239 2.39 1.33 12.35
N GLY A 240 1.22 1.65 11.85
CA GLY A 240 0.11 0.74 11.75
C GLY A 240 -1.09 1.37 11.07
N GLY A 241 -1.85 0.54 10.37
CA GLY A 241 -3.04 0.93 9.64
C GLY A 241 -3.95 -0.23 9.33
N SER A 242 -5.10 0.08 8.76
CA SER A 242 -6.11 -0.92 8.42
C SER A 242 -5.85 -1.64 7.10
N ASP A 243 -4.99 -1.08 6.26
CA ASP A 243 -4.81 -1.55 4.87
C ASP A 243 -6.18 -1.61 4.16
N TYR A 244 -6.99 -0.58 4.41
CA TYR A 244 -8.36 -0.51 3.93
C TYR A 244 -8.42 -0.30 2.42
N HIS A 245 -9.09 -1.23 1.73
CA HIS A 245 -9.38 -1.14 0.29
C HIS A 245 -10.89 -1.11 0.00
N GLY A 246 -11.72 -1.17 1.06
CA GLY A 246 -13.15 -1.38 0.92
C GLY A 246 -13.51 -2.84 0.67
N ARG A 247 -14.73 -3.09 0.18
CA ARG A 247 -15.21 -4.47 -0.05
C ARG A 247 -14.65 -5.13 -1.32
N ALA A 248 -13.93 -4.36 -2.14
CA ALA A 248 -13.50 -4.81 -3.48
C ALA A 248 -12.54 -6.02 -3.46
N LEU A 249 -11.72 -6.19 -2.42
CA LEU A 249 -10.71 -7.24 -2.33
C LEU A 249 -11.12 -8.44 -1.45
N GLY A 250 -12.41 -8.52 -1.05
CA GLY A 250 -12.90 -9.60 -0.19
C GLY A 250 -12.46 -9.48 1.28
N TYR A 251 -12.11 -8.28 1.72
CA TYR A 251 -11.91 -7.89 3.12
C TYR A 251 -13.20 -7.28 3.67
N ASP A 252 -14.28 -8.07 3.67
CA ASP A 252 -15.66 -7.61 3.91
C ASP A 252 -15.89 -6.92 5.27
N ASN A 253 -14.94 -7.01 6.21
CA ASN A 253 -15.09 -6.52 7.57
C ASN A 253 -14.09 -5.44 7.99
N LEU A 254 -13.19 -4.99 7.11
CA LEU A 254 -12.26 -3.93 7.46
C LEU A 254 -12.93 -2.56 7.28
N THR A 255 -12.79 -1.71 8.28
CA THR A 255 -13.18 -0.31 8.24
C THR A 255 -11.96 0.56 8.51
N ILE A 256 -12.00 1.80 8.04
CA ILE A 256 -11.00 2.80 8.39
C ILE A 256 -10.95 2.91 9.92
N GLY A 257 -9.75 2.89 10.51
CA GLY A 257 -9.55 2.89 11.95
C GLY A 257 -9.74 1.52 12.65
N SER A 258 -10.05 0.44 11.92
CA SER A 258 -10.12 -0.91 12.52
C SER A 258 -8.78 -1.39 13.06
N CYS A 259 -7.68 -0.92 12.47
CA CYS A 259 -6.31 -1.09 12.90
C CYS A 259 -5.56 0.23 12.85
N GLY A 260 -4.46 0.38 13.59
CA GLY A 260 -3.67 1.61 13.58
C GLY A 260 -3.03 1.93 14.92
N LEU A 261 -2.60 3.16 15.10
CA LEU A 261 -1.89 3.62 16.29
C LEU A 261 -2.84 4.23 17.34
N ASN A 262 -2.48 4.07 18.62
CA ASN A 262 -3.02 4.92 19.68
C ASN A 262 -2.26 6.27 19.72
N GLU A 263 -2.72 7.19 20.55
CA GLU A 263 -2.15 8.54 20.66
C GLU A 263 -0.66 8.52 21.03
N GLU A 264 -0.28 7.69 22.01
CA GLU A 264 1.12 7.59 22.48
C GLU A 264 2.09 7.16 21.37
N TYR A 265 1.72 6.13 20.59
CA TYR A 265 2.57 5.68 19.49
C TYR A 265 2.57 6.64 18.30
N LEU A 266 1.46 7.31 18.03
CA LEU A 266 1.40 8.35 17.01
C LEU A 266 2.31 9.54 17.36
N GLU A 267 2.29 10.01 18.61
CA GLU A 267 3.22 11.08 19.02
C GLU A 267 4.68 10.69 18.83
N LYS A 268 5.04 9.44 19.17
CA LYS A 268 6.40 8.93 18.97
C LYS A 268 6.75 8.89 17.47
N PHE A 269 5.81 8.48 16.63
CA PHE A 269 5.95 8.44 15.17
C PHE A 269 6.19 9.84 14.58
N ILE A 270 5.36 10.83 14.97
CA ILE A 270 5.51 12.22 14.52
C ILE A 270 6.84 12.82 15.01
N LYS A 271 7.22 12.56 16.26
CA LYS A 271 8.50 13.04 16.82
C LYS A 271 9.71 12.42 16.12
N PHE A 272 9.57 11.21 15.57
CA PHE A 272 10.63 10.53 14.85
C PHE A 272 10.97 11.24 13.52
N ASN A 273 9.97 11.74 12.82
CA ASN A 273 10.17 12.51 11.57
C ASN A 273 10.91 13.84 11.78
N LYS A 274 10.86 14.41 12.98
CA LYS A 274 11.51 15.70 13.29
C LYS A 274 12.99 15.57 13.68
N ARG A 275 13.55 14.35 13.68
CA ARG A 275 14.95 14.06 14.01
C ARG A 275 15.78 13.88 12.76
#